data_67471f34cfc3bd919c01225dfae506a2
#
_entry.id   67471f34cfc3bd919c01225dfae506a2
#
_cell.length_a   1.000
_cell.length_b   1.000
_cell.length_c   1.000
_cell.angle_alpha   90.00
_cell.angle_beta   90.00
_cell.angle_gamma   90.00
#
_symmetry.space_group_name_H-M   'P 1'
#
loop_
_entity.id
_entity.type
_entity.pdbx_description
1 polymer ?
#
loop_
_entity_poly.entity_id
_entity_poly.type
_entity_poly.pdbx_seq_one_letter_code
_entity_poly.pdbx_strand_id
1 'polypeptide(L)' 'MGSEIKALRETTGLTQQKFADLLGIPKRTIENWESGKSRPPEYVVRLIGFFLAHREEADGGCG' A
#
# COMPACT_ATOMS: atom_id res chain seq x y z
N MET A 1 -16.01 2.03 -8.25
CA MET A 1 -15.48 1.32 -7.13
C MET A 1 -14.12 1.80 -6.74
N GLY A 2 -13.95 2.08 -5.48
CA GLY A 2 -12.67 2.53 -4.99
C GLY A 2 -11.65 1.41 -5.02
N SER A 3 -10.40 1.79 -5.14
CA SER A 3 -9.31 0.84 -5.09
C SER A 3 -8.98 0.54 -3.64
N GLU A 4 -8.84 -0.73 -3.30
CA GLU A 4 -8.43 -1.11 -1.95
C GLU A 4 -7.03 -0.60 -1.66
N ILE A 5 -6.19 -0.57 -2.69
CA ILE A 5 -4.83 -0.05 -2.55
C ILE A 5 -4.86 1.41 -2.19
N LYS A 6 -5.72 2.18 -2.85
CA LYS A 6 -5.83 3.59 -2.53
C LYS A 6 -6.31 3.80 -1.10
N ALA A 7 -7.28 3.00 -0.67
CA ALA A 7 -7.80 3.11 0.68
C ALA A 7 -6.70 2.80 1.70
N LEU A 8 -5.91 1.77 1.45
CA LEU A 8 -4.81 1.42 2.33
C LEU A 8 -3.77 2.54 2.37
N ARG A 9 -3.45 3.10 1.20
CA ARG A 9 -2.49 4.20 1.15
C ARG A 9 -2.99 5.40 1.94
N GLU A 10 -4.26 5.71 1.81
CA GLU A 10 -4.81 6.87 2.49
C GLU A 10 -4.76 6.74 4.00
N THR A 11 -4.82 5.51 4.51
CA THR A 11 -4.69 5.32 5.96
C THR A 11 -3.31 5.67 6.45
N THR A 12 -2.32 5.65 5.58
CA THR A 12 -0.94 5.96 5.96
C THR A 12 -0.60 7.44 5.81
N GLY A 13 -1.37 8.16 5.02
CA GLY A 13 -1.08 9.55 4.72
C GLY A 13 0.08 9.73 3.74
N LEU A 14 0.56 8.65 3.13
CA LEU A 14 1.68 8.73 2.21
C LEU A 14 1.23 9.07 0.81
N THR A 15 2.14 9.68 0.03
CA THR A 15 1.91 9.89 -1.38
C THR A 15 2.08 8.58 -2.12
N GLN A 16 1.67 8.54 -3.37
CA GLN A 16 1.85 7.34 -4.19
C GLN A 16 3.33 6.96 -4.28
N GLN A 17 4.19 7.94 -4.47
CA GLN A 17 5.61 7.68 -4.59
C GLN A 17 6.16 7.08 -3.30
N LYS A 18 5.83 7.68 -2.17
CA LYS A 18 6.35 7.19 -0.90
C LYS A 18 5.77 5.83 -0.54
N PHE A 19 4.52 5.62 -0.85
CA PHE A 19 3.89 4.33 -0.62
C PHE A 19 4.55 3.24 -1.47
N ALA A 20 4.82 3.57 -2.73
CA ALA A 20 5.50 2.65 -3.63
C ALA A 20 6.90 2.32 -3.11
N ASP A 21 7.62 3.35 -2.67
CA ASP A 21 8.97 3.15 -2.13
C ASP A 21 8.94 2.25 -0.90
N LEU A 22 7.96 2.47 -0.03
CA LEU A 22 7.83 1.69 1.19
C LEU A 22 7.62 0.21 0.88
N LEU A 23 6.83 -0.07 -0.14
CA LEU A 23 6.48 -1.44 -0.49
C LEU A 23 7.46 -2.07 -1.47
N GLY A 24 8.36 -1.29 -2.03
CA GLY A 24 9.28 -1.79 -3.04
C GLY A 24 8.60 -2.08 -4.36
N ILE A 25 7.53 -1.35 -4.66
CA ILE A 25 6.75 -1.52 -5.88
C ILE A 25 6.92 -0.28 -6.73
N PRO A 26 7.01 -0.42 -8.07
CA PRO A 26 7.11 0.76 -8.92
C PRO A 26 5.88 1.67 -8.75
N LYS A 27 6.11 2.97 -8.76
CA LYS A 27 5.02 3.93 -8.63
C LYS A 27 3.96 3.70 -9.71
N ARG A 28 4.41 3.39 -10.92
CA ARG A 28 3.48 3.14 -12.02
C ARG A 28 2.49 2.04 -11.67
N THR A 29 2.95 1.00 -10.99
CA THR A 29 2.08 -0.09 -10.59
C THR A 29 1.02 0.40 -9.62
N ILE A 30 1.42 1.23 -8.65
CA ILE A 30 0.47 1.82 -7.71
C ILE A 30 -0.56 2.65 -8.46
N GLU A 31 -0.10 3.48 -9.40
CA GLU A 31 -1.00 4.30 -10.19
C GLU A 31 -2.00 3.48 -10.97
N ASN A 32 -1.54 2.39 -11.58
CA ASN A 32 -2.42 1.52 -12.36
C ASN A 32 -3.47 0.88 -11.47
N TRP A 33 -3.06 0.45 -10.29
CA TRP A 33 -4.00 -0.16 -9.36
C TRP A 33 -5.03 0.84 -8.87
N GLU A 34 -4.61 2.06 -8.57
CA GLU A 34 -5.53 3.07 -8.05
C GLU A 34 -6.46 3.61 -9.10
N SER A 35 -6.02 3.65 -10.35
CA SER A 35 -6.84 4.17 -11.45
C SER A 35 -7.78 3.10 -12.02
N GLY A 36 -7.58 1.84 -11.64
CA GLY A 36 -8.40 0.77 -12.15
C GLY A 36 -7.91 0.17 -13.44
N LYS A 37 -6.73 0.59 -13.91
CA LYS A 37 -6.15 0.04 -15.12
C LYS A 37 -5.82 -1.43 -14.96
N SER A 38 -5.38 -1.81 -13.78
CA SER A 38 -5.13 -3.20 -13.46
C SER A 38 -5.52 -3.42 -12.02
N ARG A 39 -5.64 -4.68 -11.63
CA ARG A 39 -6.05 -5.04 -10.29
C ARG A 39 -4.92 -5.79 -9.61
N PRO A 40 -4.63 -5.45 -8.36
CA PRO A 40 -3.66 -6.24 -7.60
C PRO A 40 -4.27 -7.59 -7.27
N PRO A 41 -3.46 -8.65 -7.24
CA PRO A 41 -3.94 -9.94 -6.75
C PRO A 41 -4.45 -9.78 -5.32
N GLU A 42 -5.43 -10.59 -4.96
CA GLU A 42 -6.04 -10.47 -3.64
C GLU A 42 -5.02 -10.68 -2.54
N TYR A 43 -4.12 -11.63 -2.73
CA TYR A 43 -3.12 -11.90 -1.69
C TYR A 43 -2.16 -10.72 -1.51
N VAL A 44 -1.94 -9.94 -2.57
CA VAL A 44 -1.09 -8.76 -2.46
C VAL A 44 -1.76 -7.71 -1.58
N VAL A 45 -3.06 -7.50 -1.79
CA VAL A 45 -3.81 -6.55 -0.98
C VAL A 45 -3.76 -6.96 0.49
N ARG A 46 -3.92 -8.23 0.76
CA ARG A 46 -3.86 -8.74 2.12
C ARG A 46 -2.49 -8.55 2.74
N LEU A 47 -1.45 -8.84 1.96
CA LEU A 47 -0.09 -8.71 2.46
C LEU A 47 0.24 -7.26 2.76
N ILE A 48 -0.22 -6.34 1.92
CA ILE A 48 0.02 -4.94 2.15
C ILE A 48 -0.69 -4.48 3.42
N GLY A 49 -1.95 -4.88 3.59
CA GLY A 49 -2.69 -4.52 4.80
C GLY A 49 -2.01 -5.06 6.05
N PHE A 50 -1.56 -6.30 5.98
CA PHE A 50 -0.85 -6.93 7.06
C PHE A 50 0.45 -6.21 7.38
N PHE A 51 1.19 -5.89 6.33
CA PHE A 51 2.46 -5.18 6.48
C PHE A 51 2.26 -3.83 7.16
N LEU A 52 1.25 -3.07 6.74
CA LEU A 52 1.01 -1.75 7.31
C LEU A 52 0.63 -1.84 8.78
N ALA A 53 -0.15 -2.84 9.14
CA ALA A 53 -0.54 -3.03 10.54
C ALA A 53 0.66 -3.39 11.40
N HIS A 54 1.49 -4.29 10.91
CA HIS A 54 2.66 -4.74 11.67
C HIS A 54 3.78 -3.72 11.67
N ARG A 55 3.82 -2.90 10.63
CA ARG A 55 4.81 -1.85 10.54
C ARG A 55 4.70 -0.89 11.71
N GLU A 56 3.49 -0.56 12.10
CA GLU A 56 3.28 0.34 13.23
C GLU A 56 3.82 -0.26 14.51
N GLU A 57 3.56 -1.54 14.71
CA GLU A 57 4.06 -2.23 15.90
C GLU A 57 5.57 -2.26 15.91
N ALA A 58 6.16 -2.52 14.74
CA ALA A 58 7.61 -2.60 14.63
C ALA A 58 8.25 -1.26 14.98
N ASP A 59 7.66 -0.17 14.51
CA ASP A 59 8.17 1.16 14.83
C ASP A 59 8.15 1.39 16.33
N GLY A 60 7.05 1.02 16.96
CA GLY A 60 6.94 1.19 18.38
C GLY A 60 7.91 0.30 19.14
N GLY A 61 8.10 -0.90 18.64
CA GLY A 61 8.97 -1.86 19.30
C GLY A 61 10.44 -1.58 19.14
N CYS A 62 10.81 -1.15 17.94
CA CYS A 62 12.22 -0.91 17.67
C CYS A 62 12.67 0.47 18.08
N GLY A 63 11.70 1.33 18.24
CA GLY A 63 11.90 2.70 18.75
C GLY A 63 13.22 3.28 18.49
#